data_5d2d83f6cae5a1c1ecbf7846459204e4
#
_entry.id   5d2d83f6cae5a1c1ecbf7846459204e4
#
_cell.length_a   1.000
_cell.length_b   1.000
_cell.length_c   1.000
_cell.angle_alpha   90.00
_cell.angle_beta   90.00
_cell.angle_gamma   90.00
#
_symmetry.space_group_name_H-M   'P 1'
#
loop_
_entity.id
_entity.type
_entity.pdbx_description
1 polymer ?
#
loop_
_entity_poly.entity_id
_entity_poly.type
_entity_poly.pdbx_seq_one_letter_code
_entity_poly.pdbx_strand_id
1 'polypeptide(L)'
;MAVESTMLELGTKAPDFTLHDVVSGRTYTPEAFERNKAFLVMFICNHCPYVKLIKEDLVEYASDYMPKGVGIVAISSNDIENYPEDAPDKMKEDAEEFGYPFPYLFDKEQEAAHAYKAACTPDLFLFDENQELYYRGQFDSARPKNDIEPTGEDLRDATDRLLAGEPAPEKQIPSMGCNIKWKKGNEPAWYG
;
A
#
# COMPACT_ATOMS: atom_id res chain seq x y z
N MET A 1 13.98 -8.01 8.24
CA MET A 1 13.15 -8.71 9.24
C MET A 1 11.71 -8.57 8.78
N ALA A 2 10.86 -9.59 8.96
CA ALA A 2 9.42 -9.48 8.69
C ALA A 2 8.73 -8.94 9.96
N VAL A 3 7.82 -8.00 9.78
CA VAL A 3 7.02 -7.38 10.84
C VAL A 3 5.57 -7.28 10.43
N GLU A 4 4.68 -7.13 11.40
CA GLU A 4 3.25 -6.92 11.14
C GLU A 4 2.91 -5.42 11.06
N SER A 5 1.80 -5.11 10.40
CA SER A 5 1.21 -3.77 10.36
C SER A 5 0.85 -3.29 11.77
N THR A 6 0.96 -1.97 12.02
CA THR A 6 0.60 -1.35 13.30
C THR A 6 -0.89 -1.37 13.59
N MET A 7 -1.72 -1.73 12.60
CA MET A 7 -3.17 -1.76 12.69
C MET A 7 -3.77 -0.40 13.10
N LEU A 8 -3.50 0.63 12.29
CA LEU A 8 -4.08 1.98 12.43
C LEU A 8 -5.58 1.90 12.73
N GLU A 9 -6.07 2.76 13.62
CA GLU A 9 -7.47 2.72 14.07
C GLU A 9 -8.46 2.93 12.92
N LEU A 10 -9.51 2.07 12.85
CA LEU A 10 -10.58 2.22 11.86
C LEU A 10 -11.31 3.54 12.03
N GLY A 11 -11.75 4.15 10.92
CA GLY A 11 -12.34 5.48 10.91
C GLY A 11 -11.33 6.63 10.92
N THR A 12 -10.03 6.33 11.03
CA THR A 12 -8.99 7.37 10.87
C THR A 12 -9.10 7.98 9.47
N LYS A 13 -9.06 9.30 9.36
CA LYS A 13 -9.00 10.00 8.08
C LYS A 13 -7.69 9.68 7.37
N ALA A 14 -7.74 9.52 6.05
CA ALA A 14 -6.55 9.33 5.25
C ALA A 14 -5.55 10.47 5.53
N PRO A 15 -4.37 10.17 6.05
CA PRO A 15 -3.35 11.19 6.29
C PRO A 15 -2.93 11.85 4.98
N ASP A 16 -2.64 13.15 5.05
CA ASP A 16 -2.18 13.93 3.91
C ASP A 16 -0.79 13.48 3.43
N PHE A 17 -0.59 13.58 2.14
CA PHE A 17 0.71 13.50 1.49
C PHE A 17 0.74 14.38 0.24
N THR A 18 1.93 14.79 -0.17
CA THR A 18 2.17 15.46 -1.45
C THR A 18 3.41 14.83 -2.08
N LEU A 19 3.21 13.86 -2.96
CA LEU A 19 4.27 13.01 -3.49
C LEU A 19 4.25 12.95 -5.01
N HIS A 20 5.41 12.68 -5.60
CA HIS A 20 5.56 12.57 -7.05
C HIS A 20 5.49 11.11 -7.50
N ASP A 21 4.72 10.88 -8.57
CA ASP A 21 4.71 9.63 -9.31
C ASP A 21 5.99 9.50 -10.14
N VAL A 22 6.71 8.41 -9.93
CA VAL A 22 7.99 8.17 -10.61
C VAL A 22 7.84 7.89 -12.11
N VAL A 23 6.65 7.51 -12.56
CA VAL A 23 6.38 7.20 -13.98
C VAL A 23 6.00 8.45 -14.73
N SER A 24 4.96 9.17 -14.28
CA SER A 24 4.42 10.33 -14.99
C SER A 24 5.04 11.66 -14.57
N GLY A 25 5.72 11.72 -13.42
CA GLY A 25 6.22 12.95 -12.81
C GLY A 25 5.13 13.84 -12.21
N ARG A 26 3.86 13.41 -12.23
CA ARG A 26 2.76 14.17 -11.64
C ARG A 26 2.81 14.10 -10.12
N THR A 27 2.34 15.17 -9.48
CA THR A 27 2.15 15.21 -8.03
C THR A 27 0.76 14.71 -7.68
N TYR A 28 0.68 13.86 -6.65
CA TYR A 28 -0.56 13.34 -6.11
C TYR A 28 -0.70 13.69 -4.64
N THR A 29 -1.94 13.93 -4.24
CA THR A 29 -2.40 14.12 -2.87
C THR A 29 -3.65 13.28 -2.67
N PRO A 30 -4.13 13.02 -1.43
CA PRO A 30 -5.38 12.29 -1.19
C PRO A 30 -6.59 12.91 -1.89
N GLU A 31 -6.62 14.24 -2.05
CA GLU A 31 -7.72 14.95 -2.74
C GLU A 31 -7.90 14.50 -4.20
N ALA A 32 -6.87 14.01 -4.85
CA ALA A 32 -6.98 13.49 -6.21
C ALA A 32 -7.95 12.29 -6.30
N PHE A 33 -8.26 11.67 -5.17
CA PHE A 33 -9.09 10.47 -5.04
C PHE A 33 -10.45 10.70 -4.34
N GLU A 34 -10.78 11.95 -3.96
CA GLU A 34 -12.03 12.30 -3.27
C GLU A 34 -13.32 11.94 -4.04
N ARG A 35 -13.24 11.79 -5.35
CA ARG A 35 -14.39 11.41 -6.19
C ARG A 35 -14.55 9.90 -6.35
N ASN A 36 -13.63 9.13 -5.80
CA ASN A 36 -13.70 7.68 -5.84
C ASN A 36 -14.63 7.16 -4.74
N LYS A 37 -15.23 5.99 -4.98
CA LYS A 37 -16.08 5.28 -4.00
C LYS A 37 -15.28 4.67 -2.87
N ALA A 38 -14.02 4.39 -3.16
CA ALA A 38 -13.03 3.89 -2.20
C ALA A 38 -11.64 4.37 -2.62
N PHE A 39 -10.71 4.41 -1.66
CA PHE A 39 -9.33 4.81 -1.89
C PHE A 39 -8.37 3.83 -1.21
N LEU A 40 -7.53 3.17 -1.99
CA LEU A 40 -6.51 2.24 -1.51
C LEU A 40 -5.12 2.88 -1.56
N VAL A 41 -4.46 2.95 -0.41
CA VAL A 41 -3.05 3.32 -0.27
C VAL A 41 -2.25 2.07 0.08
N MET A 42 -1.21 1.79 -0.71
CA MET A 42 -0.36 0.62 -0.54
C MET A 42 1.09 1.07 -0.31
N PHE A 43 1.68 0.71 0.83
CA PHE A 43 3.13 0.83 1.00
C PHE A 43 3.79 -0.43 0.45
N ILE A 44 4.55 -0.26 -0.63
CA ILE A 44 5.28 -1.36 -1.30
C ILE A 44 6.71 -0.94 -1.60
N CYS A 45 7.54 -1.89 -2.01
CA CYS A 45 8.87 -1.61 -2.52
C CYS A 45 9.29 -2.69 -3.53
N ASN A 46 10.38 -2.46 -4.26
CA ASN A 46 10.77 -3.34 -5.36
C ASN A 46 11.46 -4.63 -4.90
N HIS A 47 12.27 -4.55 -3.83
CA HIS A 47 13.11 -5.69 -3.43
C HIS A 47 12.45 -6.67 -2.45
N CYS A 48 11.35 -6.29 -1.79
CA CYS A 48 10.70 -7.11 -0.77
C CYS A 48 10.13 -8.43 -1.34
N PRO A 49 10.51 -9.61 -0.82
CA PRO A 49 9.96 -10.88 -1.29
C PRO A 49 8.45 -11.01 -1.12
N TYR A 50 7.88 -10.39 -0.09
CA TYR A 50 6.44 -10.37 0.13
C TYR A 50 5.69 -9.57 -0.94
N VAL A 51 6.26 -8.44 -1.38
CA VAL A 51 5.70 -7.64 -2.49
C VAL A 51 5.87 -8.38 -3.81
N LYS A 52 7.06 -8.94 -4.06
CA LYS A 52 7.33 -9.71 -5.30
C LYS A 52 6.38 -10.88 -5.48
N LEU A 53 5.96 -11.53 -4.38
CA LEU A 53 5.02 -12.64 -4.42
C LEU A 53 3.64 -12.24 -4.95
N ILE A 54 3.15 -11.05 -4.55
CA ILE A 54 1.76 -10.61 -4.84
C ILE A 54 1.67 -9.54 -5.93
N LYS A 55 2.79 -9.15 -6.54
CA LYS A 55 2.88 -7.98 -7.43
C LYS A 55 1.94 -8.07 -8.64
N GLU A 56 1.92 -9.22 -9.30
CA GLU A 56 1.02 -9.47 -10.45
C GLU A 56 -0.45 -9.46 -10.02
N ASP A 57 -0.75 -10.04 -8.86
CA ASP A 57 -2.10 -10.07 -8.30
C ASP A 57 -2.59 -8.68 -7.82
N LEU A 58 -1.65 -7.79 -7.39
CA LEU A 58 -1.97 -6.38 -7.13
C LEU A 58 -2.36 -5.65 -8.42
N VAL A 59 -1.70 -5.94 -9.53
CA VAL A 59 -2.05 -5.37 -10.85
C VAL A 59 -3.42 -5.90 -11.31
N GLU A 60 -3.67 -7.18 -11.13
CA GLU A 60 -4.98 -7.79 -11.44
C GLU A 60 -6.08 -7.18 -10.56
N TYR A 61 -5.86 -7.08 -9.25
CA TYR A 61 -6.77 -6.39 -8.34
C TYR A 61 -7.08 -4.97 -8.82
N ALA A 62 -6.05 -4.19 -9.17
CA ALA A 62 -6.25 -2.83 -9.65
C ALA A 62 -7.07 -2.78 -10.95
N SER A 63 -6.80 -3.69 -11.87
CA SER A 63 -7.54 -3.80 -13.14
C SER A 63 -9.02 -4.13 -12.92
N ASP A 64 -9.34 -4.92 -11.90
CA ASP A 64 -10.71 -5.31 -11.55
C ASP A 64 -11.49 -4.20 -10.83
N TYR A 65 -10.82 -3.43 -9.97
CA TYR A 65 -11.50 -2.52 -9.04
C TYR A 65 -11.43 -1.03 -9.42
N MET A 66 -10.42 -0.58 -10.14
CA MET A 66 -10.39 0.81 -10.64
C MET A 66 -11.60 1.16 -11.50
N PRO A 67 -12.08 0.29 -12.43
CA PRO A 67 -13.31 0.55 -13.18
C PRO A 67 -14.57 0.61 -12.32
N LYS A 68 -14.56 0.02 -11.12
CA LYS A 68 -15.67 0.04 -10.15
C LYS A 68 -15.66 1.30 -9.27
N GLY A 69 -14.67 2.16 -9.42
CA GLY A 69 -14.54 3.43 -8.70
C GLY A 69 -13.59 3.41 -7.51
N VAL A 70 -12.67 2.44 -7.46
CA VAL A 70 -11.60 2.42 -6.45
C VAL A 70 -10.41 3.22 -6.96
N GLY A 71 -10.04 4.30 -6.26
CA GLY A 71 -8.78 5.00 -6.47
C GLY A 71 -7.64 4.21 -5.82
N ILE A 72 -6.50 4.07 -6.49
CA ILE A 72 -5.37 3.29 -5.99
C ILE A 72 -4.08 4.07 -6.14
N VAL A 73 -3.24 4.03 -5.12
CA VAL A 73 -1.88 4.58 -5.14
C VAL A 73 -0.93 3.66 -4.40
N ALA A 74 0.27 3.49 -4.93
CA ALA A 74 1.38 2.83 -4.25
C ALA A 74 2.41 3.86 -3.80
N ILE A 75 3.01 3.66 -2.63
CA ILE A 75 4.03 4.52 -2.03
C ILE A 75 5.23 3.66 -1.64
N SER A 76 6.44 4.09 -2.02
CA SER A 76 7.69 3.53 -1.51
C SER A 76 8.38 4.55 -0.62
N SER A 77 8.69 4.15 0.61
CA SER A 77 9.30 5.00 1.64
C SER A 77 10.66 4.48 2.12
N ASN A 78 11.26 3.53 1.39
CA ASN A 78 12.54 2.95 1.79
C ASN A 78 13.72 3.93 1.63
N ASP A 79 14.69 3.81 2.52
CA ASP A 79 15.98 4.50 2.44
C ASP A 79 16.78 3.99 1.22
N ILE A 80 16.82 4.78 0.18
CA ILE A 80 17.48 4.43 -1.10
C ILE A 80 19.00 4.56 -1.06
N GLU A 81 19.57 5.20 -0.04
CA GLU A 81 21.03 5.28 0.12
C GLU A 81 21.60 3.90 0.50
N ASN A 82 20.87 3.17 1.35
CA ASN A 82 21.24 1.81 1.76
C ASN A 82 20.54 0.71 0.94
N TYR A 83 19.46 1.04 0.24
CA TYR A 83 18.64 0.10 -0.57
C TYR A 83 18.39 0.69 -1.96
N PRO A 84 19.44 0.80 -2.81
CA PRO A 84 19.35 1.46 -4.12
C PRO A 84 18.42 0.77 -5.11
N GLU A 85 18.05 -0.50 -4.89
CA GLU A 85 17.04 -1.20 -5.69
C GLU A 85 15.62 -0.63 -5.55
N ASP A 86 15.38 0.25 -4.56
CA ASP A 86 14.12 0.98 -4.37
C ASP A 86 14.20 2.45 -4.82
N ALA A 87 15.28 2.85 -5.49
CA ALA A 87 15.43 4.21 -6.01
C ALA A 87 14.36 4.53 -7.09
N PRO A 88 14.01 5.82 -7.30
CA PRO A 88 12.94 6.23 -8.22
C PRO A 88 13.09 5.71 -9.65
N ASP A 89 14.30 5.60 -10.20
CA ASP A 89 14.56 5.00 -11.50
C ASP A 89 14.20 3.51 -11.52
N LYS A 90 14.53 2.78 -10.46
CA LYS A 90 14.17 1.37 -10.30
C LYS A 90 12.69 1.15 -10.01
N MET A 91 12.07 2.04 -9.27
CA MET A 91 10.60 2.05 -9.10
C MET A 91 9.90 2.23 -10.45
N LYS A 92 10.39 3.14 -11.29
CA LYS A 92 9.85 3.36 -12.63
C LYS A 92 10.02 2.13 -13.51
N GLU A 93 11.22 1.53 -13.55
CA GLU A 93 11.49 0.29 -14.29
C GLU A 93 10.50 -0.82 -13.85
N ASP A 94 10.31 -1.01 -12.56
CA ASP A 94 9.41 -2.01 -11.98
C ASP A 94 7.94 -1.75 -12.36
N ALA A 95 7.49 -0.50 -12.26
CA ALA A 95 6.13 -0.11 -12.62
C ALA A 95 5.84 -0.31 -14.12
N GLU A 96 6.81 -0.02 -15.00
CA GLU A 96 6.71 -0.22 -16.43
C GLU A 96 6.75 -1.72 -16.80
N GLU A 97 7.62 -2.52 -16.16
CA GLU A 97 7.75 -3.95 -16.38
C GLU A 97 6.46 -4.71 -16.04
N PHE A 98 5.86 -4.41 -14.89
CA PHE A 98 4.64 -5.06 -14.42
C PHE A 98 3.35 -4.36 -14.88
N GLY A 99 3.45 -3.22 -15.57
CA GLY A 99 2.31 -2.49 -16.09
C GLY A 99 1.39 -1.94 -15.00
N TYR A 100 1.93 -1.32 -13.97
CA TYR A 100 1.13 -0.73 -12.88
C TYR A 100 0.10 0.27 -13.42
N PRO A 101 -1.21 0.02 -13.24
CA PRO A 101 -2.24 0.94 -13.70
C PRO A 101 -2.49 2.10 -12.72
N PHE A 102 -1.76 2.16 -11.61
CA PHE A 102 -1.85 3.14 -10.55
C PHE A 102 -0.54 3.93 -10.40
N PRO A 103 -0.58 5.17 -9.85
CA PRO A 103 0.63 5.93 -9.55
C PRO A 103 1.53 5.22 -8.54
N TYR A 104 2.85 5.28 -8.75
CA TYR A 104 3.85 4.77 -7.83
C TYR A 104 4.69 5.93 -7.29
N LEU A 105 4.42 6.33 -6.06
CA LEU A 105 4.92 7.55 -5.44
C LEU A 105 6.16 7.28 -4.59
N PHE A 106 7.11 8.24 -4.63
CA PHE A 106 8.30 8.16 -3.80
C PHE A 106 8.22 9.10 -2.58
N ASP A 107 8.18 8.53 -1.39
CA ASP A 107 8.16 9.23 -0.09
C ASP A 107 9.58 9.34 0.44
N LYS A 108 10.34 10.27 -0.14
CA LYS A 108 11.76 10.48 0.16
C LYS A 108 12.02 10.77 1.64
N GLU A 109 11.19 11.59 2.27
CA GLU A 109 11.38 12.03 3.66
C GLU A 109 10.68 11.11 4.67
N GLN A 110 10.00 10.06 4.20
CA GLN A 110 9.28 9.06 5.00
C GLN A 110 8.14 9.65 5.83
N GLU A 111 7.65 10.83 5.44
CA GLU A 111 6.58 11.54 6.14
C GLU A 111 5.24 10.83 5.97
N ALA A 112 4.96 10.33 4.76
CA ALA A 112 3.74 9.55 4.51
C ALA A 112 3.76 8.25 5.30
N ALA A 113 4.88 7.52 5.31
CA ALA A 113 5.00 6.29 6.11
C ALA A 113 4.79 6.55 7.61
N HIS A 114 5.30 7.66 8.14
CA HIS A 114 5.05 8.07 9.52
C HIS A 114 3.57 8.39 9.77
N ALA A 115 2.95 9.19 8.90
CA ALA A 115 1.56 9.62 9.06
C ALA A 115 0.58 8.44 9.03
N TYR A 116 0.80 7.46 8.14
CA TYR A 116 0.01 6.23 8.04
C TYR A 116 0.39 5.19 9.11
N LYS A 117 1.43 5.43 9.90
CA LYS A 117 2.04 4.43 10.79
C LYS A 117 2.36 3.12 10.07
N ALA A 118 2.78 3.22 8.82
CA ALA A 118 3.16 2.07 8.03
C ALA A 118 4.38 1.38 8.63
N ALA A 119 4.35 0.06 8.74
CA ALA A 119 5.42 -0.72 9.38
C ALA A 119 6.17 -1.61 8.40
N CYS A 120 5.50 -2.13 7.39
CA CYS A 120 6.02 -3.14 6.50
C CYS A 120 5.67 -2.87 5.03
N THR A 121 6.20 -3.72 4.16
CA THR A 121 5.80 -3.81 2.76
C THR A 121 5.49 -5.27 2.42
N PRO A 122 4.28 -5.57 1.88
CA PRO A 122 3.18 -4.65 1.65
C PRO A 122 2.46 -4.23 2.94
N ASP A 123 1.99 -2.98 3.02
CA ASP A 123 1.07 -2.51 4.06
C ASP A 123 -0.09 -1.79 3.38
N LEU A 124 -1.33 -2.22 3.65
CA LEU A 124 -2.51 -1.86 2.85
C LEU A 124 -3.54 -1.11 3.69
N PHE A 125 -4.00 0.03 3.17
CA PHE A 125 -4.97 0.90 3.82
C PHE A 125 -6.09 1.25 2.85
N LEU A 126 -7.29 0.68 3.04
CA LEU A 126 -8.47 0.94 2.23
C LEU A 126 -9.40 1.90 2.97
N PHE A 127 -9.70 3.03 2.35
CA PHE A 127 -10.55 4.09 2.85
C PHE A 127 -11.88 4.10 2.09
N ASP A 128 -12.95 4.52 2.75
CA ASP A 128 -14.27 4.72 2.16
C ASP A 128 -14.36 6.03 1.33
N GLU A 129 -15.54 6.34 0.83
CA GLU A 129 -15.82 7.56 0.03
C GLU A 129 -15.60 8.86 0.82
N ASN A 130 -15.60 8.80 2.15
CA ASN A 130 -15.30 9.90 3.05
C ASN A 130 -13.81 9.95 3.42
N GLN A 131 -12.99 9.08 2.84
CA GLN A 131 -11.59 8.88 3.19
C GLN A 131 -11.39 8.50 4.67
N GLU A 132 -12.32 7.72 5.24
CA GLU A 132 -12.22 7.10 6.56
C GLU A 132 -11.75 5.66 6.41
N LEU A 133 -10.79 5.25 7.25
CA LEU A 133 -10.17 3.93 7.17
C LEU A 133 -11.20 2.83 7.43
N TYR A 134 -11.42 2.01 6.43
CA TYR A 134 -12.36 0.89 6.42
C TYR A 134 -11.66 -0.46 6.64
N TYR A 135 -10.49 -0.63 6.00
CA TYR A 135 -9.72 -1.87 6.10
C TYR A 135 -8.23 -1.55 6.16
N ARG A 136 -7.54 -2.20 7.08
CA ARG A 136 -6.08 -2.28 7.15
C ARG A 136 -5.72 -3.71 7.52
N GLY A 137 -5.19 -4.42 6.54
CA GLY A 137 -4.96 -5.85 6.71
C GLY A 137 -4.16 -6.43 5.57
N GLN A 138 -4.00 -7.73 5.62
CA GLN A 138 -3.25 -8.46 4.61
C GLN A 138 -3.97 -8.46 3.25
N PHE A 139 -3.21 -8.69 2.18
CA PHE A 139 -3.75 -8.95 0.85
C PHE A 139 -4.51 -10.28 0.84
N ASP A 140 -3.84 -11.30 1.34
CA ASP A 140 -4.33 -12.65 1.59
C ASP A 140 -3.37 -13.41 2.53
N SER A 141 -3.56 -14.70 2.66
CA SER A 141 -2.72 -15.57 3.50
C SER A 141 -1.43 -16.07 2.82
N ALA A 142 -1.18 -15.73 1.55
CA ALA A 142 0.04 -16.12 0.85
C ALA A 142 1.29 -15.47 1.46
N ARG A 143 2.34 -16.25 1.61
CA ARG A 143 3.66 -15.84 2.14
C ARG A 143 4.77 -16.51 1.34
N PRO A 144 5.96 -15.91 1.22
CA PRO A 144 7.07 -16.46 0.40
C PRO A 144 7.50 -17.89 0.70
N LYS A 145 6.99 -18.50 1.77
CA LYS A 145 7.42 -19.84 2.22
C LYS A 145 6.27 -20.75 2.67
N ASN A 146 5.04 -20.43 2.32
CA ASN A 146 3.89 -21.25 2.76
C ASN A 146 3.15 -21.99 1.65
N ASP A 147 3.66 -21.94 0.41
CA ASP A 147 3.11 -22.63 -0.77
C ASP A 147 1.60 -22.33 -1.04
N ILE A 148 1.11 -21.16 -0.56
CA ILE A 148 -0.22 -20.65 -0.87
C ILE A 148 -0.08 -19.67 -2.02
N GLU A 149 -0.88 -19.90 -3.08
CA GLU A 149 -0.95 -18.99 -4.22
C GLU A 149 -1.67 -17.69 -3.83
N PRO A 150 -1.15 -16.53 -4.23
CA PRO A 150 -1.83 -15.25 -3.99
C PRO A 150 -3.17 -15.18 -4.73
N THR A 151 -4.16 -14.59 -4.09
CA THR A 151 -5.50 -14.36 -4.65
C THR A 151 -6.05 -12.99 -4.33
N GLY A 152 -5.51 -12.37 -3.27
CA GLY A 152 -6.01 -11.12 -2.72
C GLY A 152 -7.36 -11.24 -2.04
N GLU A 153 -7.75 -12.44 -1.58
CA GLU A 153 -9.09 -12.73 -1.08
C GLU A 153 -9.54 -11.79 0.04
N ASP A 154 -8.67 -11.44 0.98
CA ASP A 154 -9.03 -10.59 2.11
C ASP A 154 -9.25 -9.13 1.68
N LEU A 155 -8.39 -8.59 0.83
CA LEU A 155 -8.56 -7.23 0.30
C LEU A 155 -9.75 -7.16 -0.66
N ARG A 156 -9.97 -8.18 -1.49
CA ARG A 156 -11.12 -8.27 -2.41
C ARG A 156 -12.43 -8.33 -1.64
N ASP A 157 -12.55 -9.18 -0.61
CA ASP A 157 -13.75 -9.26 0.24
C ASP A 157 -14.03 -7.91 0.92
N ALA A 158 -13.00 -7.28 1.51
CA ALA A 158 -13.15 -5.98 2.14
C ALA A 158 -13.60 -4.90 1.15
N THR A 159 -13.06 -4.90 -0.07
CA THR A 159 -13.44 -3.93 -1.12
C THR A 159 -14.86 -4.16 -1.63
N ASP A 160 -15.25 -5.41 -1.86
CA ASP A 160 -16.60 -5.75 -2.30
C ASP A 160 -17.65 -5.36 -1.26
N ARG A 161 -17.39 -5.61 0.02
CA ARG A 161 -18.24 -5.17 1.14
C ARG A 161 -18.35 -3.65 1.21
N LEU A 162 -17.23 -2.95 1.10
CA LEU A 162 -17.21 -1.48 1.08
C LEU A 162 -18.09 -0.92 -0.05
N LEU A 163 -17.90 -1.43 -1.27
CA LEU A 163 -18.66 -1.00 -2.46
C LEU A 163 -20.16 -1.37 -2.37
N ALA A 164 -20.50 -2.41 -1.60
CA ALA A 164 -21.88 -2.77 -1.27
C ALA A 164 -22.50 -1.95 -0.13
N GLY A 165 -21.73 -1.04 0.50
CA GLY A 165 -22.19 -0.24 1.62
C GLY A 165 -22.32 -1.01 2.94
N GLU A 166 -21.63 -2.15 3.06
CA GLU A 166 -21.60 -2.93 4.29
C GLU A 166 -20.63 -2.34 5.33
N PRO A 167 -20.83 -2.60 6.63
CA PRO A 167 -19.87 -2.18 7.66
C PRO A 167 -18.53 -2.90 7.49
N ALA A 168 -17.45 -2.26 7.97
CA ALA A 168 -16.13 -2.83 7.97
C ALA A 168 -16.08 -4.21 8.65
N PRO A 169 -15.29 -5.18 8.12
CA PRO A 169 -15.10 -6.46 8.78
C PRO A 169 -14.61 -6.27 10.23
N GLU A 170 -15.25 -6.91 11.20
CA GLU A 170 -14.86 -6.82 12.62
C GLU A 170 -13.45 -7.39 12.85
N LYS A 171 -13.14 -8.50 12.19
CA LYS A 171 -11.84 -9.14 12.27
C LYS A 171 -11.04 -8.85 11.01
N GLN A 172 -9.89 -8.21 11.20
CA GLN A 172 -8.93 -7.94 10.12
C GLN A 172 -7.58 -8.50 10.53
N ILE A 173 -6.95 -9.25 9.62
CA ILE A 173 -5.65 -9.88 9.85
C ILE A 173 -4.56 -8.88 9.44
N PRO A 174 -3.57 -8.55 10.29
CA PRO A 174 -2.52 -7.61 9.93
C PRO A 174 -1.77 -8.02 8.65
N SER A 175 -1.41 -7.04 7.83
CA SER A 175 -0.36 -7.25 6.83
C SER A 175 0.92 -7.71 7.50
N MET A 176 1.66 -8.59 6.83
CA MET A 176 2.99 -9.01 7.24
C MET A 176 3.95 -8.86 6.06
N GLY A 177 5.10 -8.28 6.30
CA GLY A 177 6.11 -8.11 5.25
C GLY A 177 7.44 -7.64 5.78
N CYS A 178 8.35 -7.28 4.87
CA CYS A 178 9.61 -6.69 5.26
C CYS A 178 9.37 -5.35 5.94
N ASN A 179 10.04 -5.09 7.05
CA ASN A 179 9.98 -3.75 7.68
C ASN A 179 10.40 -2.66 6.68
N ILE A 180 9.75 -1.51 6.73
CA ILE A 180 10.19 -0.30 6.01
C ILE A 180 11.64 0.01 6.39
N LYS A 181 12.44 0.37 5.40
CA LYS A 181 13.85 0.71 5.60
C LYS A 181 13.94 2.18 5.96
N TRP A 182 13.88 2.45 7.26
CA TRP A 182 13.96 3.81 7.78
C TRP A 182 15.36 4.39 7.62
N LYS A 183 15.43 5.67 7.30
CA LYS A 183 16.68 6.44 7.36
C LYS A 183 17.14 6.49 8.81
N LYS A 184 18.44 6.48 9.02
CA LYS A 184 19.02 6.57 10.37
C LYS A 184 18.55 7.84 11.09
N GLY A 185 17.94 7.64 12.28
CA GLY A 185 17.39 8.72 13.08
C GLY A 185 15.96 9.12 12.73
N ASN A 186 15.34 8.43 11.77
CA ASN A 186 13.94 8.63 11.37
C ASN A 186 13.07 7.43 11.75
N GLU A 187 13.62 6.49 12.51
CA GLU A 187 12.90 5.30 12.93
C GLU A 187 11.74 5.69 13.87
N PRO A 188 10.51 5.22 13.60
CA PRO A 188 9.38 5.55 14.46
C PRO A 188 9.37 4.71 15.75
N ALA A 189 8.56 5.13 16.73
CA ALA A 189 8.46 4.44 18.02
C ALA A 189 7.93 3.00 17.93
N TRP A 190 7.25 2.65 16.84
CA TRP A 190 6.76 1.28 16.56
C TRP A 190 7.75 0.41 15.76
N TYR A 191 8.91 0.96 15.43
CA TYR A 191 9.99 0.22 14.81
C TYR A 191 10.65 -0.70 15.84
N GLY A 192 10.47 -2.00 15.69
CA GLY A 192 10.95 -2.98 16.63
C GLY A 192 11.63 -4.17 15.99
#